data_82610984d4a306b6224cb59f9a4d2a6b
#
_entry.id   82610984d4a306b6224cb59f9a4d2a6b
#
_cell.length_a   1.000
_cell.length_b   1.000
_cell.length_c   1.000
_cell.angle_alpha   90.00
_cell.angle_beta   90.00
_cell.angle_gamma   90.00
#
_symmetry.space_group_name_H-M   'P 1'
#
loop_
_entity.id
_entity.type
_entity.pdbx_description
1 polymer ?
#
loop_
_entity_poly.entity_id
_entity_poly.type
_entity_poly.pdbx_seq_one_letter_code
_entity_poly.pdbx_strand_id
1 'polypeptide(L)'
;GYNEGFEKLTPKKRRISNTSHRVEFQILDTDETSSSDEGSKKKITKREAKDERSNKPSKKCKINNNNNDNDQLQEERPELPLVFKEKIEQMQGSDVMLVIQKKLTKSDVEENNGRLSIPENQVINENFLEPNEKSSLDYDRKEGRKKRIGMSVSVLDPSLNLYNGMCFKKWKMGKSEIYNITGEWNELVENNHLEKDQKVQVWSFRSHHQLCFALVKL
;
A
#
# COMPACT_ATOMS: atom_id res chain seq x y z
N GLY A 1 79.06 8.22 14.45
CA GLY A 1 77.99 8.19 13.52
C GLY A 1 77.08 6.97 13.80
N TYR A 2 75.94 7.12 14.39
CA TYR A 2 74.96 6.03 14.58
C TYR A 2 73.94 6.13 13.44
N ASN A 3 73.83 5.05 12.64
CA ASN A 3 72.80 4.87 11.64
C ASN A 3 71.65 4.10 12.28
N GLU A 4 70.55 4.74 12.55
CA GLU A 4 69.29 4.07 12.93
C GLU A 4 68.44 3.86 11.68
N GLY A 5 68.28 2.57 11.32
CA GLY A 5 67.44 2.15 10.23
C GLY A 5 65.95 2.20 10.64
N PHE A 6 65.17 3.01 9.93
CA PHE A 6 63.72 2.99 10.01
C PHE A 6 63.15 1.83 9.19
N GLU A 7 62.68 0.80 9.84
CA GLU A 7 61.91 -0.26 9.23
C GLU A 7 60.50 0.22 8.93
N LYS A 8 60.10 0.28 7.65
CA LYS A 8 58.78 0.59 7.17
C LYS A 8 57.91 -0.63 7.33
N LEU A 9 57.03 -0.61 8.33
CA LEU A 9 55.95 -1.57 8.49
C LEU A 9 54.83 -1.30 7.46
N THR A 10 54.69 -2.18 6.49
CA THR A 10 53.56 -2.20 5.57
C THR A 10 52.34 -2.87 6.22
N PRO A 11 51.15 -2.31 6.11
CA PRO A 11 49.97 -2.96 6.68
C PRO A 11 49.51 -4.13 5.80
N LYS A 12 49.39 -5.30 6.41
CA LYS A 12 48.83 -6.50 5.79
C LYS A 12 47.30 -6.29 5.51
N LYS A 13 46.94 -6.31 4.23
CA LYS A 13 45.53 -6.37 3.80
C LYS A 13 44.91 -7.68 4.29
N ARG A 14 43.93 -7.57 5.19
CA ARG A 14 43.05 -8.70 5.53
C ARG A 14 42.09 -8.92 4.36
N ARG A 15 42.15 -10.06 3.74
CA ARG A 15 41.14 -10.58 2.83
C ARG A 15 39.91 -10.94 3.65
N ILE A 16 38.81 -10.23 3.44
CA ILE A 16 37.48 -10.63 3.90
C ILE A 16 36.96 -11.62 2.88
N SER A 17 36.85 -12.87 3.27
CA SER A 17 36.17 -13.90 2.49
C SER A 17 34.66 -13.70 2.59
N ASN A 18 34.05 -13.22 1.53
CA ASN A 18 32.59 -13.24 1.37
C ASN A 18 32.15 -14.68 1.10
N THR A 19 31.68 -15.34 2.14
CA THR A 19 30.96 -16.60 1.99
C THR A 19 29.50 -16.27 1.69
N SER A 20 29.21 -16.20 0.41
CA SER A 20 27.83 -16.12 -0.07
C SER A 20 27.16 -17.48 0.17
N HIS A 21 26.29 -17.56 1.17
CA HIS A 21 25.38 -18.70 1.34
C HIS A 21 24.25 -18.52 0.32
N ARG A 22 24.41 -19.19 -0.82
CA ARG A 22 23.35 -19.41 -1.79
C ARG A 22 22.40 -20.45 -1.22
N VAL A 23 21.25 -20.03 -0.73
CA VAL A 23 20.17 -20.95 -0.38
C VAL A 23 19.46 -21.32 -1.69
N GLU A 24 19.68 -22.53 -2.13
CA GLU A 24 19.01 -23.15 -3.25
C GLU A 24 17.64 -23.66 -2.76
N PHE A 25 16.55 -23.02 -3.21
CA PHE A 25 15.21 -23.56 -3.02
C PHE A 25 14.94 -24.62 -4.08
N GLN A 26 14.83 -25.88 -3.66
CA GLN A 26 14.32 -26.95 -4.48
C GLN A 26 12.83 -26.79 -4.65
N ILE A 27 12.41 -26.66 -5.91
CA ILE A 27 11.02 -26.73 -6.34
C ILE A 27 10.64 -28.19 -6.38
N LEU A 28 9.73 -28.60 -5.51
CA LEU A 28 9.04 -29.90 -5.63
C LEU A 28 7.83 -29.68 -6.54
N ASP A 29 7.98 -30.14 -7.78
CA ASP A 29 6.88 -30.36 -8.69
C ASP A 29 6.10 -31.60 -8.22
N THR A 30 4.85 -31.43 -7.85
CA THR A 30 3.91 -32.54 -7.76
C THR A 30 2.85 -32.35 -8.85
N ASP A 31 3.05 -33.09 -9.93
CA ASP A 31 2.01 -33.46 -10.88
C ASP A 31 1.03 -34.41 -10.18
N GLU A 32 -0.24 -34.11 -10.21
CA GLU A 32 -1.29 -35.12 -10.24
C GLU A 32 -2.39 -34.77 -11.23
N THR A 33 -2.39 -35.55 -12.27
CA THR A 33 -3.43 -35.76 -13.28
C THR A 33 -4.52 -36.68 -12.73
N SER A 34 -5.77 -36.35 -13.00
CA SER A 34 -6.86 -37.26 -13.46
C SER A 34 -8.13 -36.44 -13.58
N SER A 35 -8.67 -36.29 -14.72
CA SER A 35 -9.44 -37.07 -15.67
C SER A 35 -10.87 -37.38 -15.20
N SER A 36 -11.78 -37.00 -16.13
CA SER A 36 -13.11 -37.55 -16.41
C SER A 36 -14.23 -37.21 -15.41
N ASP A 37 -15.48 -36.98 -15.76
CA ASP A 37 -16.20 -37.18 -17.01
C ASP A 37 -17.62 -36.63 -16.84
N GLU A 38 -18.25 -36.36 -18.00
CA GLU A 38 -19.68 -36.42 -18.32
C GLU A 38 -20.72 -35.66 -17.45
N GLY A 39 -21.38 -34.68 -17.96
CA GLY A 39 -22.53 -34.85 -18.83
C GLY A 39 -23.85 -34.70 -18.09
N SER A 40 -24.56 -33.63 -18.32
CA SER A 40 -26.04 -33.73 -18.54
C SER A 40 -26.67 -32.39 -18.92
N LYS A 41 -27.27 -32.50 -20.04
CA LYS A 41 -28.23 -31.72 -20.81
C LYS A 41 -29.41 -31.14 -20.02
N LYS A 42 -29.82 -29.95 -20.49
CA LYS A 42 -31.22 -29.46 -20.67
C LYS A 42 -32.03 -29.03 -19.47
N LYS A 43 -32.39 -27.75 -19.45
CA LYS A 43 -33.78 -27.37 -19.83
C LYS A 43 -33.91 -25.86 -20.04
N ILE A 44 -34.27 -25.52 -21.26
CA ILE A 44 -34.82 -24.24 -21.67
C ILE A 44 -36.29 -24.23 -21.19
N THR A 45 -36.68 -23.19 -20.47
CA THR A 45 -38.10 -22.79 -20.39
C THR A 45 -38.22 -21.32 -20.67
N LYS A 46 -38.69 -21.06 -21.86
CA LYS A 46 -39.34 -19.82 -22.29
C LYS A 46 -40.56 -19.57 -21.42
N ARG A 47 -40.72 -18.39 -20.86
CA ARG A 47 -42.01 -17.85 -20.53
C ARG A 47 -42.07 -16.34 -20.84
N GLU A 48 -43.16 -16.07 -21.51
CA GLU A 48 -43.49 -14.88 -22.25
C GLU A 48 -43.84 -13.65 -21.40
N ALA A 49 -43.86 -12.55 -22.12
CA ALA A 49 -44.20 -11.20 -21.70
C ALA A 49 -45.60 -11.07 -21.09
N LYS A 50 -45.75 -10.14 -20.15
CA LYS A 50 -46.99 -9.38 -20.02
C LYS A 50 -46.66 -7.94 -19.59
N ASP A 51 -46.99 -7.04 -20.52
CA ASP A 51 -47.19 -5.62 -20.30
C ASP A 51 -48.28 -5.40 -19.27
N GLU A 52 -48.05 -4.54 -18.29
CA GLU A 52 -49.11 -3.75 -17.69
C GLU A 52 -48.57 -2.36 -17.33
N ARG A 53 -49.08 -1.39 -18.10
CA ARG A 53 -49.01 0.04 -17.81
C ARG A 53 -49.88 0.34 -16.61
N SER A 54 -49.38 1.02 -15.60
CA SER A 54 -50.20 1.82 -14.70
C SER A 54 -49.57 3.16 -14.41
N ASN A 55 -50.21 4.16 -14.94
CA ASN A 55 -50.07 5.57 -14.63
C ASN A 55 -50.26 5.82 -13.15
N LYS A 56 -49.41 6.58 -12.51
CA LYS A 56 -49.75 7.33 -11.29
C LYS A 56 -49.14 8.72 -11.28
N PRO A 57 -49.85 9.68 -10.72
CA PRO A 57 -49.70 11.10 -11.03
C PRO A 57 -48.67 11.81 -10.17
N SER A 58 -48.09 12.82 -10.76
CA SER A 58 -47.21 13.81 -10.17
C SER A 58 -47.82 14.50 -8.95
N LYS A 59 -47.14 14.38 -7.79
CA LYS A 59 -47.42 15.22 -6.63
C LYS A 59 -46.51 16.45 -6.65
N LYS A 60 -47.19 17.60 -6.72
CA LYS A 60 -46.64 18.95 -6.59
C LYS A 60 -45.77 19.07 -5.32
N CYS A 61 -44.55 19.46 -5.49
CA CYS A 61 -43.70 19.94 -4.39
C CYS A 61 -44.21 21.31 -3.94
N LYS A 62 -44.63 21.39 -2.70
CA LYS A 62 -44.81 22.66 -2.00
C LYS A 62 -43.46 23.18 -1.59
N ILE A 63 -43.12 24.35 -2.07
CA ILE A 63 -41.98 25.15 -1.63
C ILE A 63 -42.36 25.71 -0.27
N ASN A 64 -41.73 25.23 0.79
CA ASN A 64 -41.72 25.94 2.05
C ASN A 64 -40.34 26.59 2.19
N ASN A 65 -40.34 27.90 1.97
CA ASN A 65 -39.27 28.77 2.46
C ASN A 65 -39.36 28.82 3.99
N ASN A 66 -38.40 28.26 4.65
CA ASN A 66 -38.04 28.68 6.00
C ASN A 66 -36.53 28.86 6.06
N ASN A 67 -36.18 30.07 6.35
CA ASN A 67 -34.84 30.60 6.55
C ASN A 67 -34.17 29.96 7.77
N ASN A 68 -32.86 29.93 7.69
CA ASN A 68 -31.89 29.95 8.77
C ASN A 68 -31.81 28.67 9.60
N ASP A 69 -30.79 27.89 9.32
CA ASP A 69 -29.67 27.75 10.23
C ASP A 69 -28.56 27.11 9.43
N ASN A 70 -27.62 27.96 9.12
CA ASN A 70 -26.38 27.57 8.43
C ASN A 70 -25.44 26.99 9.49
N ASP A 71 -25.85 25.87 10.11
CA ASP A 71 -24.94 25.00 10.83
C ASP A 71 -24.32 24.03 9.79
N GLN A 72 -23.40 24.59 9.02
CA GLN A 72 -22.45 23.80 8.26
C GLN A 72 -21.65 23.00 9.30
N LEU A 73 -22.09 21.77 9.54
CA LEU A 73 -21.22 20.72 9.99
C LEU A 73 -20.11 20.62 8.91
N GLN A 74 -19.09 21.44 9.07
CA GLN A 74 -17.82 21.21 8.40
C GLN A 74 -17.39 19.83 8.90
N GLU A 75 -17.57 18.79 8.08
CA GLU A 75 -16.84 17.55 8.25
C GLU A 75 -15.37 17.97 8.31
N GLU A 76 -14.86 18.05 9.53
CA GLU A 76 -13.45 18.36 9.78
C GLU A 76 -12.62 17.35 9.01
N ARG A 77 -12.04 17.81 7.91
CA ARG A 77 -11.12 16.96 7.14
C ARG A 77 -9.99 16.55 8.07
N PRO A 78 -9.68 15.26 8.16
CA PRO A 78 -8.60 14.82 9.01
C PRO A 78 -7.34 15.63 8.73
N GLU A 79 -6.74 16.20 9.76
CA GLU A 79 -5.47 16.89 9.68
C GLU A 79 -4.34 15.99 10.14
N LEU A 80 -3.18 16.13 9.50
CA LEU A 80 -1.98 15.46 9.94
C LEU A 80 -1.53 16.04 11.30
N PRO A 81 -1.25 15.21 12.32
CA PRO A 81 -0.79 15.70 13.61
C PRO A 81 0.46 16.59 13.51
N LEU A 82 0.55 17.61 14.35
CA LEU A 82 1.62 18.62 14.29
C LEU A 82 3.02 18.01 14.33
N VAL A 83 3.25 17.02 15.18
CA VAL A 83 4.54 16.33 15.31
C VAL A 83 4.99 15.66 13.99
N PHE A 84 4.05 15.18 13.20
CA PHE A 84 4.33 14.65 11.85
C PHE A 84 4.62 15.78 10.87
N LYS A 85 3.86 16.88 10.92
CA LYS A 85 4.10 18.06 10.07
C LYS A 85 5.52 18.58 10.28
N GLU A 86 5.93 18.79 11.53
CA GLU A 86 7.28 19.23 11.90
C GLU A 86 8.36 18.24 11.43
N LYS A 87 8.13 16.95 11.61
CA LYS A 87 9.09 15.93 11.16
C LYS A 87 9.24 15.90 9.65
N ILE A 88 8.14 15.99 8.91
CA ILE A 88 8.13 16.04 7.43
C ILE A 88 8.84 17.31 6.95
N GLU A 89 8.62 18.46 7.59
CA GLU A 89 9.31 19.70 7.28
C GLU A 89 10.83 19.61 7.50
N GLN A 90 11.26 18.98 8.60
CA GLN A 90 12.69 18.69 8.84
C GLN A 90 13.30 17.81 7.75
N MET A 91 12.49 16.94 7.13
CA MET A 91 12.89 16.09 6.00
C MET A 91 12.77 16.81 4.64
N GLN A 92 12.50 18.11 4.62
CA GLN A 92 12.22 18.90 3.41
C GLN A 92 11.06 18.29 2.60
N GLY A 93 10.06 17.79 3.32
CA GLY A 93 8.89 17.15 2.72
C GLY A 93 7.87 18.16 2.20
N SER A 94 7.20 17.80 1.12
CA SER A 94 6.12 18.57 0.46
C SER A 94 4.96 17.67 0.08
N ASP A 95 3.90 18.25 -0.49
CA ASP A 95 2.76 17.54 -1.10
C ASP A 95 2.12 16.50 -0.16
N VAL A 96 1.84 16.94 1.05
CA VAL A 96 1.25 16.07 2.09
C VAL A 96 -0.22 15.82 1.77
N MET A 97 -0.59 14.55 1.60
CA MET A 97 -1.95 14.13 1.25
C MET A 97 -2.39 12.94 2.08
N LEU A 98 -3.64 12.95 2.57
CA LEU A 98 -4.24 11.76 3.16
C LEU A 98 -4.57 10.75 2.06
N VAL A 99 -3.94 9.58 2.12
CA VAL A 99 -4.17 8.49 1.16
C VAL A 99 -5.35 7.64 1.57
N ILE A 100 -5.37 7.19 2.82
CA ILE A 100 -6.44 6.34 3.36
C ILE A 100 -6.53 6.47 4.88
N GLN A 101 -7.75 6.34 5.40
CA GLN A 101 -8.00 6.06 6.81
C GLN A 101 -8.69 4.71 6.90
N LYS A 102 -8.13 3.79 7.66
CA LYS A 102 -8.66 2.43 7.77
C LYS A 102 -8.46 1.84 9.15
N LYS A 103 -9.20 0.76 9.42
CA LYS A 103 -8.87 -0.17 10.50
C LYS A 103 -7.91 -1.23 9.95
N LEU A 104 -6.87 -1.54 10.70
CA LEU A 104 -5.95 -2.63 10.36
C LEU A 104 -6.70 -3.96 10.38
N THR A 105 -6.55 -4.74 9.33
CA THR A 105 -7.10 -6.09 9.24
C THR A 105 -6.11 -7.09 9.83
N LYS A 106 -6.56 -8.33 10.08
CA LYS A 106 -5.68 -9.41 10.50
C LYS A 106 -4.48 -9.56 9.54
N SER A 107 -4.73 -9.46 8.23
CA SER A 107 -3.68 -9.61 7.22
C SER A 107 -2.69 -8.43 7.16
N ASP A 108 -3.01 -7.28 7.73
CA ASP A 108 -2.09 -6.12 7.81
C ASP A 108 -1.07 -6.27 8.95
N VAL A 109 -1.39 -7.07 9.97
CA VAL A 109 -0.55 -7.23 11.17
C VAL A 109 0.00 -8.65 11.34
N GLU A 110 -0.40 -9.59 10.51
CA GLU A 110 0.07 -10.96 10.55
C GLU A 110 1.44 -11.09 9.87
N GLU A 111 2.42 -11.59 10.61
CA GLU A 111 3.83 -11.68 10.19
C GLU A 111 4.01 -12.36 8.82
N ASN A 112 3.26 -13.44 8.57
CA ASN A 112 3.32 -14.18 7.30
C ASN A 112 2.91 -13.36 6.07
N ASN A 113 2.18 -12.27 6.26
CA ASN A 113 1.73 -11.41 5.17
C ASN A 113 2.70 -10.27 4.86
N GLY A 114 3.39 -9.73 5.87
CA GLY A 114 4.45 -8.73 5.76
C GLY A 114 4.09 -7.50 4.93
N ARG A 115 2.84 -7.01 5.05
CA ARG A 115 2.36 -5.89 4.23
C ARG A 115 1.20 -5.12 4.83
N LEU A 116 1.15 -3.83 4.53
CA LEU A 116 -0.06 -3.02 4.65
C LEU A 116 -0.78 -3.00 3.31
N SER A 117 -2.05 -3.36 3.32
CA SER A 117 -2.90 -3.35 2.12
C SER A 117 -3.75 -2.08 2.06
N ILE A 118 -3.72 -1.41 0.91
CA ILE A 118 -4.47 -0.18 0.62
C ILE A 118 -5.31 -0.46 -0.63
N PRO A 119 -6.61 -0.81 -0.47
CA PRO A 119 -7.50 -1.00 -1.61
C PRO A 119 -7.61 0.28 -2.44
N GLU A 120 -7.41 0.19 -3.76
CA GLU A 120 -7.41 1.36 -4.64
C GLU A 120 -8.73 2.14 -4.58
N ASN A 121 -9.85 1.44 -4.47
CA ASN A 121 -11.18 2.05 -4.36
C ASN A 121 -11.46 2.73 -3.01
N GLN A 122 -10.57 2.63 -2.04
CA GLN A 122 -10.65 3.31 -0.74
C GLN A 122 -9.65 4.47 -0.62
N VAL A 123 -8.86 4.71 -1.66
CA VAL A 123 -7.93 5.83 -1.70
C VAL A 123 -8.71 7.14 -1.76
N ILE A 124 -8.42 8.05 -0.84
CA ILE A 124 -9.10 9.35 -0.71
C ILE A 124 -8.56 10.34 -1.75
N ASN A 125 -7.25 10.38 -1.93
CA ASN A 125 -6.56 11.25 -2.88
C ASN A 125 -5.81 10.43 -3.91
N GLU A 126 -6.35 10.30 -5.12
CA GLU A 126 -5.70 9.56 -6.20
C GLU A 126 -4.44 10.24 -6.75
N ASN A 127 -4.28 11.54 -6.47
CA ASN A 127 -3.14 12.35 -6.94
C ASN A 127 -1.86 12.17 -6.10
N PHE A 128 -1.88 11.29 -5.10
CA PHE A 128 -0.67 10.98 -4.31
C PHE A 128 0.43 10.30 -5.14
N LEU A 129 0.05 9.70 -6.28
CA LEU A 129 0.98 9.12 -7.27
C LEU A 129 1.07 10.01 -8.50
N GLU A 130 2.28 10.22 -8.97
CA GLU A 130 2.52 10.84 -10.27
C GLU A 130 2.12 9.90 -11.42
N PRO A 131 1.80 10.43 -12.63
CA PRO A 131 1.39 9.62 -13.77
C PRO A 131 2.41 8.55 -14.18
N ASN A 132 3.71 8.87 -14.12
CA ASN A 132 4.81 7.94 -14.39
C ASN A 132 4.92 6.84 -13.34
N GLU A 133 4.66 7.14 -12.06
CA GLU A 133 4.63 6.15 -10.97
C GLU A 133 3.46 5.19 -11.14
N LYS A 134 2.25 5.72 -11.44
CA LYS A 134 1.08 4.89 -11.77
C LYS A 134 1.40 3.95 -12.93
N SER A 135 1.97 4.49 -14.00
CA SER A 135 2.36 3.70 -15.18
C SER A 135 3.40 2.64 -14.85
N SER A 136 4.38 2.93 -14.00
CA SER A 136 5.42 1.99 -13.58
C SER A 136 4.85 0.84 -12.77
N LEU A 137 3.89 1.12 -11.87
CA LEU A 137 3.21 0.10 -11.08
C LEU A 137 2.28 -0.79 -11.92
N ASP A 138 1.74 -0.26 -13.03
CA ASP A 138 0.87 -0.99 -13.96
C ASP A 138 1.64 -1.72 -15.07
N TYR A 139 2.90 -1.32 -15.36
CA TYR A 139 3.70 -1.82 -16.50
C TYR A 139 4.00 -3.31 -16.41
N ASP A 140 4.07 -3.84 -15.21
CA ASP A 140 4.35 -5.27 -14.95
C ASP A 140 3.30 -6.23 -15.57
N ARG A 141 2.21 -5.66 -16.10
CA ARG A 141 1.08 -6.41 -16.65
C ARG A 141 1.25 -6.80 -18.13
N LYS A 142 2.11 -6.07 -18.88
CA LYS A 142 2.17 -6.19 -20.35
C LYS A 142 3.20 -7.19 -20.87
N GLU A 143 4.20 -7.55 -20.12
CA GLU A 143 5.34 -8.35 -20.62
C GLU A 143 5.37 -9.81 -20.17
N GLY A 144 4.34 -10.32 -19.50
CA GLY A 144 4.30 -11.74 -19.09
C GLY A 144 5.39 -12.15 -18.08
N ARG A 145 6.19 -11.22 -17.63
CA ARG A 145 7.23 -11.45 -16.60
C ARG A 145 6.58 -11.44 -15.23
N LYS A 146 6.67 -12.54 -14.50
CA LYS A 146 6.07 -12.72 -13.16
C LYS A 146 6.71 -11.86 -12.06
N LYS A 147 7.66 -10.97 -12.37
CA LYS A 147 8.34 -10.16 -11.37
C LYS A 147 7.65 -8.82 -11.22
N ARG A 148 6.91 -8.66 -10.13
CA ARG A 148 6.26 -7.40 -9.76
C ARG A 148 7.33 -6.38 -9.38
N ILE A 149 7.47 -5.34 -10.19
CA ILE A 149 8.37 -4.25 -9.91
C ILE A 149 7.66 -3.34 -8.91
N GLY A 150 8.27 -3.12 -7.75
CA GLY A 150 7.79 -2.14 -6.78
C GLY A 150 8.67 -0.92 -6.81
N MET A 151 8.17 0.16 -6.24
CA MET A 151 8.93 1.39 -6.00
C MET A 151 9.53 1.34 -4.60
N SER A 152 10.79 1.75 -4.45
CA SER A 152 11.37 2.00 -3.14
C SER A 152 10.72 3.23 -2.53
N VAL A 153 10.25 3.11 -1.31
CA VAL A 153 9.62 4.20 -0.56
C VAL A 153 10.13 4.21 0.88
N SER A 154 10.00 5.35 1.54
CA SER A 154 10.26 5.46 2.97
C SER A 154 8.94 5.60 3.73
N VAL A 155 8.87 5.04 4.93
CA VAL A 155 7.70 5.15 5.81
C VAL A 155 8.10 5.72 7.15
N LEU A 156 7.46 6.82 7.54
CA LEU A 156 7.54 7.39 8.88
C LEU A 156 6.51 6.69 9.76
N ASP A 157 6.96 6.03 10.82
CA ASP A 157 6.11 5.28 11.72
C ASP A 157 5.38 6.16 12.74
N PRO A 158 4.45 5.63 13.56
CA PRO A 158 3.77 6.37 14.62
C PRO A 158 4.71 6.99 15.67
N SER A 159 5.92 6.45 15.82
CA SER A 159 6.96 6.93 16.75
C SER A 159 7.95 7.90 16.09
N LEU A 160 7.69 8.31 14.84
CA LEU A 160 8.52 9.22 14.02
C LEU A 160 9.88 8.64 13.62
N ASN A 161 10.02 7.30 13.61
CA ASN A 161 11.18 6.62 13.04
C ASN A 161 10.98 6.42 11.54
N LEU A 162 12.05 6.53 10.77
CA LEU A 162 12.02 6.41 9.31
C LEU A 162 12.53 5.03 8.88
N TYR A 163 11.67 4.29 8.17
CA TYR A 163 11.98 3.02 7.53
C TYR A 163 12.26 3.24 6.05
N ASN A 164 13.47 2.96 5.60
CA ASN A 164 13.89 3.17 4.20
C ASN A 164 13.87 1.90 3.35
N GLY A 165 13.72 0.74 3.99
CA GLY A 165 13.66 -0.57 3.34
C GLY A 165 12.26 -0.98 2.88
N MET A 166 11.34 -0.03 2.70
CA MET A 166 9.98 -0.31 2.27
C MET A 166 9.86 -0.35 0.75
N CYS A 167 8.90 -1.14 0.27
CA CYS A 167 8.60 -1.27 -1.15
C CYS A 167 7.10 -1.12 -1.39
N PHE A 168 6.73 -0.21 -2.28
CA PHE A 168 5.34 0.05 -2.66
C PHE A 168 5.02 -0.68 -3.97
N LYS A 169 3.97 -1.48 -3.97
CA LYS A 169 3.59 -2.36 -5.09
C LYS A 169 2.09 -2.31 -5.34
N LYS A 170 1.69 -2.53 -6.59
CA LYS A 170 0.29 -2.70 -6.96
C LYS A 170 0.01 -4.17 -7.30
N TRP A 171 -1.00 -4.76 -6.68
CA TRP A 171 -1.41 -6.13 -6.91
C TRP A 171 -2.85 -6.18 -7.42
N LYS A 172 -3.11 -7.13 -8.30
CA LYS A 172 -4.49 -7.45 -8.71
C LYS A 172 -4.98 -8.64 -7.89
N MET A 173 -6.09 -8.45 -7.20
CA MET A 173 -6.78 -9.52 -6.47
C MET A 173 -8.20 -9.67 -7.01
N GLY A 174 -8.41 -10.68 -7.87
CA GLY A 174 -9.68 -10.85 -8.57
C GLY A 174 -10.00 -9.67 -9.49
N LYS A 175 -11.07 -8.95 -9.19
CA LYS A 175 -11.49 -7.73 -9.92
C LYS A 175 -10.95 -6.43 -9.31
N SER A 176 -10.35 -6.50 -8.13
CA SER A 176 -9.87 -5.33 -7.38
C SER A 176 -8.37 -5.15 -7.55
N GLU A 177 -7.93 -3.91 -7.48
CA GLU A 177 -6.53 -3.52 -7.43
C GLU A 177 -6.21 -3.01 -6.03
N ILE A 178 -5.04 -3.40 -5.52
CA ILE A 178 -4.62 -3.12 -4.15
C ILE A 178 -3.18 -2.65 -4.17
N TYR A 179 -2.93 -1.48 -3.58
CA TYR A 179 -1.57 -1.07 -3.26
C TYR A 179 -1.11 -1.76 -1.97
N ASN A 180 0.16 -2.09 -1.91
CA ASN A 180 0.76 -2.76 -0.76
C ASN A 180 2.09 -2.10 -0.41
N ILE A 181 2.28 -1.79 0.86
CA ILE A 181 3.57 -1.42 1.42
C ILE A 181 4.16 -2.68 2.07
N THR A 182 5.33 -3.09 1.62
CA THR A 182 6.04 -4.31 2.04
C THR A 182 7.48 -3.98 2.43
N GLY A 183 8.29 -4.99 2.75
CA GLY A 183 9.70 -4.81 3.16
C GLY A 183 9.82 -4.89 4.67
N GLU A 184 10.25 -3.83 5.32
CA GLU A 184 10.40 -3.75 6.78
C GLU A 184 9.05 -3.58 7.53
N TRP A 185 7.92 -3.92 6.88
CA TRP A 185 6.59 -3.73 7.45
C TRP A 185 6.36 -4.49 8.76
N ASN A 186 6.83 -5.74 8.86
CA ASN A 186 6.69 -6.52 10.09
C ASN A 186 7.43 -5.88 11.27
N GLU A 187 8.63 -5.39 11.02
CA GLU A 187 9.43 -4.66 12.01
C GLU A 187 8.70 -3.39 12.47
N LEU A 188 8.10 -2.64 11.54
CA LEU A 188 7.30 -1.46 11.87
C LEU A 188 6.09 -1.83 12.73
N VAL A 189 5.38 -2.92 12.41
CA VAL A 189 4.23 -3.43 13.18
C VAL A 189 4.66 -3.78 14.61
N GLU A 190 5.76 -4.51 14.76
CA GLU A 190 6.28 -4.94 16.06
C GLU A 190 6.72 -3.74 16.91
N ASN A 191 7.53 -2.84 16.36
CA ASN A 191 8.08 -1.69 17.08
C ASN A 191 7.00 -0.70 17.54
N ASN A 192 5.86 -0.65 16.85
CA ASN A 192 4.75 0.26 17.18
C ASN A 192 3.55 -0.46 17.83
N HIS A 193 3.68 -1.76 18.12
CA HIS A 193 2.62 -2.58 18.70
C HIS A 193 1.28 -2.39 17.97
N LEU A 194 1.33 -2.52 16.63
CA LEU A 194 0.14 -2.39 15.80
C LEU A 194 -0.70 -3.65 15.88
N GLU A 195 -1.99 -3.48 16.12
CA GLU A 195 -2.93 -4.59 16.31
C GLU A 195 -4.09 -4.52 15.30
N LYS A 196 -4.73 -5.67 15.12
CA LYS A 196 -5.97 -5.76 14.35
C LYS A 196 -7.04 -4.82 14.94
N ASP A 197 -7.87 -4.25 14.06
CA ASP A 197 -8.95 -3.31 14.37
C ASP A 197 -8.49 -1.92 14.85
N GLN A 198 -7.20 -1.69 14.99
CA GLN A 198 -6.66 -0.37 15.27
C GLN A 198 -6.88 0.56 14.08
N LYS A 199 -7.34 1.78 14.36
CA LYS A 199 -7.52 2.81 13.34
C LYS A 199 -6.19 3.48 13.03
N VAL A 200 -5.89 3.61 11.75
CA VAL A 200 -4.70 4.29 11.25
C VAL A 200 -5.05 5.21 10.08
N GLN A 201 -4.23 6.22 9.88
CA GLN A 201 -4.19 7.03 8.67
C GLN A 201 -2.86 6.81 7.98
N VAL A 202 -2.90 6.69 6.66
CA VAL A 202 -1.71 6.69 5.80
C VAL A 202 -1.70 7.99 5.03
N TRP A 203 -0.66 8.77 5.23
CA TRP A 203 -0.41 10.02 4.52
C TRP A 203 0.75 9.82 3.56
N SER A 204 0.69 10.41 2.39
CA SER A 204 1.83 10.52 1.47
C SER A 204 2.46 11.90 1.58
N PHE A 205 3.74 11.97 1.29
CA PHE A 205 4.48 13.21 1.11
C PHE A 205 5.67 13.00 0.16
N ARG A 206 6.26 14.07 -0.32
CA ARG A 206 7.46 14.02 -1.15
C ARG A 206 8.65 14.52 -0.35
N SER A 207 9.74 13.78 -0.37
CA SER A 207 11.03 14.23 0.14
C SER A 207 12.10 13.93 -0.90
N HIS A 208 12.85 14.95 -1.32
CA HIS A 208 13.85 14.84 -2.41
C HIS A 208 13.27 14.16 -3.68
N HIS A 209 12.06 14.52 -4.06
CA HIS A 209 11.28 13.95 -5.18
C HIS A 209 10.89 12.47 -5.03
N GLN A 210 11.20 11.85 -3.90
CA GLN A 210 10.78 10.47 -3.63
C GLN A 210 9.44 10.42 -2.91
N LEU A 211 8.62 9.42 -3.27
CA LEU A 211 7.39 9.13 -2.55
C LEU A 211 7.72 8.56 -1.17
N CYS A 212 7.16 9.19 -0.16
CA CYS A 212 7.24 8.75 1.23
C CYS A 212 5.83 8.62 1.81
N PHE A 213 5.71 7.83 2.86
CA PHE A 213 4.46 7.70 3.61
C PHE A 213 4.68 8.02 5.08
N ALA A 214 3.61 8.46 5.74
CA ALA A 214 3.56 8.58 7.19
C ALA A 214 2.35 7.78 7.70
N LEU A 215 2.58 6.94 8.69
CA LEU A 215 1.57 6.13 9.35
C LEU A 215 1.20 6.76 10.69
N VAL A 216 -0.01 7.24 10.80
CA VAL A 216 -0.55 7.84 12.03
C VAL A 216 -1.47 6.83 12.71
N LYS A 217 -1.22 6.58 13.99
CA LYS A 217 -2.06 5.75 14.88
C LYS A 217 -3.10 6.65 15.54
N LEU A 218 -4.40 6.29 15.43
CA LEU A 218 -5.52 7.05 15.98
C LEU A 218 -6.00 6.45 17.30
#